data_674dc606cd1adb3a655669406e41d033
#
_entry.id   674dc606cd1adb3a655669406e41d033
#
_cell.length_a   1.000
_cell.length_b   1.000
_cell.length_c   1.000
_cell.angle_alpha   90.00
_cell.angle_beta   90.00
_cell.angle_gamma   90.00
#
_symmetry.space_group_name_H-M   'P 1'
#
loop_
_entity.id
_entity.type
_entity.pdbx_description
1 polymer ?
#
loop_
_entity_poly.entity_id
_entity_poly.type
_entity_poly.pdbx_seq_one_letter_code
_entity_poly.pdbx_strand_id
1 'polypeptide(L)'
;MPPVITIQGLSKTYKSGHQALKRVDLEIEKGEIFALLGPNGAGKTTMISIVCGIVTPSTGTVTADGHDIQKDYRAARTRIGLVPQELTTDAFETVWATVTFSRGLFGKAPNPAYVEQILRDLSLWDKKDAKIMTLSGGMKRRVMIAKALSHEPDILFLDEPTAGVDVELRRDMWALVRRLRERGVTIILTTHYIEEAEEMADRVGVILKGELILVEKTAVLMKKLGKKTLTLNLQEPMTVLPRELAEWDLSLKNEGGELEYAFDAHAEKTGVPSLLRRLSDLGVAFKDLNTRQSSLEDIFVSLVHRDSNSGGEAA
;
A
#
# COMPACT_ATOMS: atom_id res chain seq x y z
N MET A 1 -19.58 -6.84 -11.09
CA MET A 1 -19.65 -8.05 -10.22
C MET A 1 -19.82 -7.56 -8.80
N PRO A 2 -20.45 -8.32 -7.89
CA PRO A 2 -20.49 -7.88 -6.49
C PRO A 2 -19.06 -7.82 -5.91
N PRO A 3 -18.80 -6.91 -4.96
CA PRO A 3 -17.49 -6.80 -4.31
C PRO A 3 -17.20 -8.07 -3.52
N VAL A 4 -15.92 -8.50 -3.50
CA VAL A 4 -15.49 -9.68 -2.75
C VAL A 4 -15.29 -9.36 -1.27
N ILE A 5 -14.98 -8.10 -0.94
CA ILE A 5 -14.98 -7.58 0.43
C ILE A 5 -15.86 -6.34 0.48
N THR A 6 -16.75 -6.30 1.48
CA THR A 6 -17.55 -5.11 1.78
C THR A 6 -17.38 -4.76 3.25
N ILE A 7 -16.97 -3.53 3.52
CA ILE A 7 -16.80 -2.95 4.85
C ILE A 7 -17.77 -1.78 4.97
N GLN A 8 -18.61 -1.78 6.02
CA GLN A 8 -19.62 -0.73 6.24
C GLN A 8 -19.56 -0.22 7.66
N GLY A 9 -19.29 1.08 7.81
CA GLY A 9 -19.27 1.79 9.08
C GLY A 9 -18.30 1.22 10.11
N LEU A 10 -17.20 0.62 9.66
CA LEU A 10 -16.25 -0.10 10.51
C LEU A 10 -15.53 0.85 11.45
N SER A 11 -15.57 0.57 12.75
CA SER A 11 -14.76 1.28 13.75
C SER A 11 -14.07 0.34 14.71
N LYS A 12 -12.99 0.82 15.32
CA LYS A 12 -12.27 0.11 16.38
C LYS A 12 -11.69 1.05 17.40
N THR A 13 -12.17 0.91 18.63
CA THR A 13 -11.59 1.52 19.83
C THR A 13 -11.10 0.40 20.75
N TYR A 14 -9.84 0.45 21.15
CA TYR A 14 -9.26 -0.50 22.09
C TYR A 14 -9.59 -0.14 23.54
N LYS A 15 -9.44 -1.08 24.46
CA LYS A 15 -9.69 -0.86 25.91
C LYS A 15 -8.87 0.29 26.52
N SER A 16 -7.72 0.62 25.92
CA SER A 16 -6.90 1.76 26.29
C SER A 16 -7.48 3.12 25.93
N GLY A 17 -8.65 3.16 25.25
CA GLY A 17 -9.23 4.39 24.71
C GLY A 17 -8.69 4.78 23.32
N HIS A 18 -7.66 4.10 22.82
CA HIS A 18 -7.11 4.38 21.48
C HIS A 18 -8.10 3.97 20.39
N GLN A 19 -8.51 4.95 19.58
CA GLN A 19 -9.39 4.74 18.42
C GLN A 19 -8.53 4.49 17.18
N ALA A 20 -8.33 3.22 16.84
CA ALA A 20 -7.49 2.80 15.71
C ALA A 20 -8.21 2.91 14.34
N LEU A 21 -9.55 2.76 14.34
CA LEU A 21 -10.40 3.01 13.17
C LEU A 21 -11.61 3.82 13.60
N LYS A 22 -11.94 4.84 12.82
CA LYS A 22 -13.10 5.68 13.08
C LYS A 22 -14.30 5.13 12.31
N ARG A 23 -14.63 5.64 11.18
CA ARG A 23 -15.71 5.10 10.34
C ARG A 23 -15.12 4.78 8.96
N VAL A 24 -14.95 3.48 8.67
CA VAL A 24 -14.41 3.04 7.39
C VAL A 24 -15.51 2.36 6.59
N ASP A 25 -15.72 2.83 5.37
CA ASP A 25 -16.56 2.22 4.35
C ASP A 25 -15.67 1.91 3.14
N LEU A 26 -15.63 0.63 2.69
CA LEU A 26 -14.76 0.18 1.61
C LEU A 26 -15.34 -1.03 0.89
N GLU A 27 -15.27 -1.02 -0.43
CA GLU A 27 -15.56 -2.16 -1.28
C GLU A 27 -14.34 -2.54 -2.10
N ILE A 28 -14.00 -3.84 -2.13
CA ILE A 28 -12.91 -4.41 -2.92
C ILE A 28 -13.49 -5.36 -3.95
N GLU A 29 -13.09 -5.18 -5.20
CA GLU A 29 -13.59 -5.95 -6.33
C GLU A 29 -12.87 -7.31 -6.43
N LYS A 30 -13.56 -8.31 -7.00
CA LYS A 30 -12.97 -9.64 -7.20
C LYS A 30 -11.85 -9.60 -8.26
N GLY A 31 -10.68 -10.18 -7.92
CA GLY A 31 -9.55 -10.31 -8.84
C GLY A 31 -8.72 -9.04 -9.00
N GLU A 32 -8.98 -7.96 -8.23
CA GLU A 32 -8.12 -6.79 -8.22
C GLU A 32 -6.94 -6.94 -7.25
N ILE A 33 -5.90 -6.16 -7.47
CA ILE A 33 -4.87 -5.85 -6.47
C ILE A 33 -5.23 -4.50 -5.86
N PHE A 34 -5.59 -4.51 -4.58
CA PHE A 34 -5.92 -3.30 -3.83
C PHE A 34 -4.78 -2.98 -2.84
N ALA A 35 -4.20 -1.78 -2.95
CA ALA A 35 -3.20 -1.30 -2.01
C ALA A 35 -3.82 -0.37 -0.97
N LEU A 36 -3.60 -0.65 0.32
CA LEU A 36 -3.95 0.24 1.41
C LEU A 36 -2.71 1.02 1.85
N LEU A 37 -2.65 2.28 1.46
CA LEU A 37 -1.56 3.20 1.76
C LEU A 37 -1.82 3.97 3.05
N GLY A 38 -0.77 4.21 3.83
CA GLY A 38 -0.82 5.07 5.01
C GLY A 38 0.42 4.95 5.88
N PRO A 39 0.71 5.95 6.72
CA PRO A 39 1.84 5.90 7.64
C PRO A 39 1.67 4.81 8.70
N ASN A 40 2.74 4.57 9.47
CA ASN A 40 2.69 3.66 10.61
C ASN A 40 1.70 4.20 11.64
N GLY A 41 0.86 3.30 12.20
CA GLY A 41 -0.19 3.68 13.14
C GLY A 41 -1.47 4.25 12.49
N ALA A 42 -1.57 4.33 11.17
CA ALA A 42 -2.76 4.83 10.49
C ALA A 42 -4.00 3.93 10.63
N GLY A 43 -3.84 2.67 11.04
CA GLY A 43 -4.94 1.70 11.21
C GLY A 43 -4.93 0.54 10.21
N LYS A 44 -3.95 0.46 9.29
CA LYS A 44 -3.84 -0.58 8.24
C LYS A 44 -3.93 -2.01 8.81
N THR A 45 -2.99 -2.38 9.69
CA THR A 45 -2.94 -3.70 10.34
C THR A 45 -4.19 -3.98 11.18
N THR A 46 -4.77 -2.96 11.82
CA THR A 46 -6.03 -3.12 12.56
C THR A 46 -7.18 -3.49 11.62
N MET A 47 -7.30 -2.82 10.47
CA MET A 47 -8.34 -3.12 9.48
C MET A 47 -8.18 -4.54 8.94
N ILE A 48 -6.98 -4.93 8.50
CA ILE A 48 -6.69 -6.30 8.05
C ILE A 48 -7.04 -7.32 9.14
N SER A 49 -6.59 -7.08 10.38
CA SER A 49 -6.83 -7.99 11.50
C SER A 49 -8.33 -8.19 11.78
N ILE A 50 -9.15 -7.16 11.56
CA ILE A 50 -10.61 -7.28 11.68
C ILE A 50 -11.18 -8.11 10.54
N VAL A 51 -10.83 -7.81 9.29
CA VAL A 51 -11.33 -8.55 8.12
C VAL A 51 -10.94 -10.02 8.18
N CYS A 52 -9.73 -10.33 8.64
CA CYS A 52 -9.26 -11.71 8.86
C CYS A 52 -9.85 -12.38 10.11
N GLY A 53 -10.69 -11.67 10.89
CA GLY A 53 -11.36 -12.21 12.07
C GLY A 53 -10.43 -12.44 13.28
N ILE A 54 -9.28 -11.75 13.35
CA ILE A 54 -8.35 -11.79 14.48
C ILE A 54 -8.77 -10.80 15.56
N VAL A 55 -9.24 -9.64 15.15
CA VAL A 55 -9.70 -8.56 16.02
C VAL A 55 -11.19 -8.32 15.82
N THR A 56 -11.96 -8.26 16.91
CA THR A 56 -13.39 -7.93 16.84
C THR A 56 -13.57 -6.42 16.65
N PRO A 57 -14.39 -5.95 15.69
CA PRO A 57 -14.69 -4.53 15.52
C PRO A 57 -15.47 -3.97 16.72
N SER A 58 -15.44 -2.64 16.89
CA SER A 58 -16.31 -1.96 17.87
C SER A 58 -17.70 -1.74 17.29
N THR A 59 -17.79 -1.31 16.03
CA THR A 59 -19.04 -1.14 15.27
C THR A 59 -18.81 -1.49 13.80
N GLY A 60 -19.89 -1.57 13.04
CA GLY A 60 -19.87 -1.83 11.61
C GLY A 60 -19.92 -3.31 11.28
N THR A 61 -20.00 -3.61 9.99
CA THR A 61 -20.07 -4.95 9.43
C THR A 61 -19.02 -5.14 8.35
N VAL A 62 -18.54 -6.36 8.23
CA VAL A 62 -17.61 -6.78 7.18
C VAL A 62 -18.07 -8.09 6.61
N THR A 63 -18.09 -8.20 5.28
CA THR A 63 -18.32 -9.46 4.57
C THR A 63 -17.15 -9.80 3.68
N ALA A 64 -16.83 -11.08 3.59
CA ALA A 64 -15.83 -11.64 2.69
C ALA A 64 -16.47 -12.73 1.83
N ASP A 65 -16.47 -12.55 0.51
CA ASP A 65 -17.15 -13.41 -0.47
C ASP A 65 -18.62 -13.69 -0.06
N GLY A 66 -19.32 -12.63 0.39
CA GLY A 66 -20.72 -12.68 0.85
C GLY A 66 -20.93 -13.21 2.27
N HIS A 67 -19.90 -13.69 2.98
CA HIS A 67 -19.96 -14.21 4.34
C HIS A 67 -19.61 -13.15 5.38
N ASP A 68 -20.48 -12.95 6.38
CA ASP A 68 -20.20 -12.07 7.52
C ASP A 68 -19.05 -12.64 8.37
N ILE A 69 -18.01 -11.84 8.60
CA ILE A 69 -16.79 -12.27 9.29
C ILE A 69 -17.02 -12.66 10.76
N GLN A 70 -18.14 -12.28 11.36
CA GLN A 70 -18.49 -12.60 12.75
C GLN A 70 -19.52 -13.72 12.83
N LYS A 71 -20.59 -13.66 12.04
CA LYS A 71 -21.68 -14.65 12.05
C LYS A 71 -21.28 -15.93 11.32
N ASP A 72 -20.68 -15.76 10.13
CA ASP A 72 -20.27 -16.86 9.25
C ASP A 72 -18.74 -17.03 9.23
N TYR A 73 -18.09 -16.80 10.38
CA TYR A 73 -16.63 -16.67 10.49
C TYR A 73 -15.85 -17.86 9.91
N ARG A 74 -16.39 -19.08 9.97
CA ARG A 74 -15.73 -20.26 9.39
C ARG A 74 -15.69 -20.17 7.88
N ALA A 75 -16.82 -19.85 7.24
CA ALA A 75 -16.92 -19.70 5.79
C ALA A 75 -16.06 -18.52 5.31
N ALA A 76 -16.14 -17.36 5.96
CA ALA A 76 -15.32 -16.20 5.65
C ALA A 76 -13.81 -16.53 5.74
N ARG A 77 -13.35 -17.16 6.82
CA ARG A 77 -11.92 -17.48 7.00
C ARG A 77 -11.38 -18.49 6.00
N THR A 78 -12.20 -19.42 5.50
CA THR A 78 -11.77 -20.36 4.44
C THR A 78 -11.49 -19.66 3.10
N ARG A 79 -12.01 -18.44 2.90
CA ARG A 79 -11.79 -17.63 1.71
C ARG A 79 -10.57 -16.72 1.82
N ILE A 80 -10.02 -16.54 3.03
CA ILE A 80 -8.99 -15.56 3.33
C ILE A 80 -7.67 -16.23 3.68
N GLY A 81 -6.60 -15.88 2.99
CA GLY A 81 -5.22 -16.08 3.38
C GLY A 81 -4.62 -14.80 3.96
N LEU A 82 -3.82 -14.92 5.01
CA LEU A 82 -3.13 -13.79 5.62
C LEU A 82 -1.63 -14.05 5.74
N VAL A 83 -0.84 -13.11 5.26
CA VAL A 83 0.60 -13.01 5.50
C VAL A 83 0.84 -11.79 6.39
N PRO A 84 1.08 -11.98 7.69
CA PRO A 84 1.32 -10.87 8.60
C PRO A 84 2.70 -10.23 8.37
N GLN A 85 2.88 -9.02 8.89
CA GLN A 85 4.15 -8.31 8.83
C GLN A 85 5.27 -9.06 9.54
N GLU A 86 5.00 -9.60 10.74
CA GLU A 86 5.97 -10.38 11.51
C GLU A 86 6.00 -11.84 11.04
N LEU A 87 7.21 -12.40 10.92
CA LEU A 87 7.45 -13.77 10.49
C LEU A 87 7.32 -14.73 11.67
N THR A 88 6.08 -15.06 12.06
CA THR A 88 5.80 -16.01 13.14
C THR A 88 5.51 -17.39 12.58
N THR A 89 6.48 -18.31 12.66
CA THR A 89 6.33 -19.72 12.32
C THR A 89 7.05 -20.58 13.34
N ASP A 90 6.66 -21.87 13.43
CA ASP A 90 7.42 -22.83 14.21
C ASP A 90 8.79 -23.04 13.54
N ALA A 91 9.85 -22.59 14.23
CA ALA A 91 11.20 -22.58 13.71
C ALA A 91 11.77 -24.00 13.47
N PHE A 92 11.29 -25.00 14.20
CA PHE A 92 11.82 -26.36 14.20
C PHE A 92 11.15 -27.29 13.18
N GLU A 93 10.00 -26.89 12.65
CA GLU A 93 9.26 -27.63 11.63
C GLU A 93 9.90 -27.45 10.23
N THR A 94 9.64 -28.43 9.35
CA THR A 94 10.04 -28.33 7.93
C THR A 94 9.05 -27.46 7.16
N VAL A 95 9.51 -26.94 6.02
CA VAL A 95 8.67 -26.17 5.09
C VAL A 95 7.43 -26.98 4.69
N TRP A 96 7.65 -28.24 4.28
CA TRP A 96 6.57 -29.14 3.87
C TRP A 96 5.54 -29.39 4.98
N ALA A 97 6.02 -29.75 6.19
CA ALA A 97 5.15 -30.00 7.33
C ALA A 97 4.30 -28.78 7.68
N THR A 98 4.91 -27.60 7.72
CA THR A 98 4.23 -26.34 8.04
C THR A 98 3.11 -26.03 7.05
N VAL A 99 3.36 -26.15 5.74
CA VAL A 99 2.36 -25.83 4.71
C VAL A 99 1.23 -26.85 4.71
N THR A 100 1.58 -28.16 4.84
CA THR A 100 0.59 -29.24 4.88
C THR A 100 -0.28 -29.14 6.14
N PHE A 101 0.32 -28.87 7.29
CA PHE A 101 -0.41 -28.67 8.54
C PHE A 101 -1.37 -27.48 8.46
N SER A 102 -0.92 -26.36 7.89
CA SER A 102 -1.77 -25.17 7.68
C SER A 102 -3.01 -25.52 6.86
N ARG A 103 -2.88 -26.29 5.78
CA ARG A 103 -4.02 -26.77 4.98
C ARG A 103 -5.04 -27.54 5.83
N GLY A 104 -4.55 -28.42 6.69
CA GLY A 104 -5.39 -29.20 7.59
C GLY A 104 -6.16 -28.35 8.61
N LEU A 105 -5.56 -27.27 9.13
CA LEU A 105 -6.22 -26.35 10.05
C LEU A 105 -7.46 -25.68 9.45
N PHE A 106 -7.49 -25.47 8.12
CA PHE A 106 -8.66 -24.96 7.40
C PHE A 106 -9.65 -26.06 6.97
N GLY A 107 -9.46 -27.30 7.44
CA GLY A 107 -10.35 -28.42 7.12
C GLY A 107 -10.27 -28.94 5.69
N LYS A 108 -9.24 -28.56 4.93
CA LYS A 108 -9.03 -29.03 3.56
C LYS A 108 -8.38 -30.40 3.55
N ALA A 109 -8.89 -31.27 2.69
CA ALA A 109 -8.29 -32.60 2.49
C ALA A 109 -6.82 -32.48 2.04
N PRO A 110 -5.96 -33.45 2.40
CA PRO A 110 -4.58 -33.49 1.91
C PRO A 110 -4.53 -33.41 0.38
N ASN A 111 -3.67 -32.52 -0.13
CA ASN A 111 -3.43 -32.38 -1.57
C ASN A 111 -1.91 -32.12 -1.79
N PRO A 112 -1.09 -33.19 -1.78
CA PRO A 112 0.36 -33.10 -1.95
C PRO A 112 0.75 -32.41 -3.25
N ALA A 113 0.03 -32.69 -4.35
CA ALA A 113 0.32 -32.09 -5.66
C ALA A 113 0.14 -30.58 -5.65
N TYR A 114 -0.89 -30.07 -4.98
CA TYR A 114 -1.12 -28.62 -4.85
C TYR A 114 -0.06 -27.98 -3.95
N VAL A 115 0.31 -28.61 -2.84
CA VAL A 115 1.38 -28.11 -1.95
C VAL A 115 2.72 -28.09 -2.69
N GLU A 116 3.04 -29.13 -3.46
CA GLU A 116 4.23 -29.14 -4.32
C GLU A 116 4.22 -27.99 -5.30
N GLN A 117 3.10 -27.76 -6.00
CA GLN A 117 2.96 -26.66 -6.95
C GLN A 117 3.23 -25.31 -6.28
N ILE A 118 2.62 -25.03 -5.12
CA ILE A 118 2.86 -23.79 -4.36
C ILE A 118 4.33 -23.64 -4.03
N LEU A 119 4.98 -24.69 -3.54
CA LEU A 119 6.40 -24.64 -3.16
C LEU A 119 7.31 -24.41 -4.38
N ARG A 120 6.99 -24.97 -5.55
CA ARG A 120 7.68 -24.69 -6.80
C ARG A 120 7.48 -23.26 -7.26
N ASP A 121 6.24 -22.76 -7.26
CA ASP A 121 5.91 -21.38 -7.63
C ASP A 121 6.65 -20.36 -6.76
N LEU A 122 6.91 -20.71 -5.50
CA LEU A 122 7.63 -19.89 -4.53
C LEU A 122 9.14 -20.15 -4.46
N SER A 123 9.69 -21.01 -5.35
CA SER A 123 11.10 -21.44 -5.34
C SER A 123 11.56 -22.02 -3.99
N LEU A 124 10.68 -22.77 -3.35
CA LEU A 124 10.91 -23.43 -2.05
C LEU A 124 10.98 -24.96 -2.16
N TRP A 125 10.75 -25.55 -3.33
CA TRP A 125 10.68 -27.00 -3.49
C TRP A 125 11.94 -27.72 -3.04
N ASP A 126 13.11 -27.20 -3.44
CA ASP A 126 14.42 -27.77 -3.06
C ASP A 126 14.74 -27.63 -1.56
N LYS A 127 13.94 -26.87 -0.84
CA LYS A 127 14.04 -26.64 0.60
C LYS A 127 12.84 -27.20 1.38
N LYS A 128 11.99 -28.04 0.76
CA LYS A 128 10.77 -28.57 1.38
C LYS A 128 11.01 -29.31 2.71
N ASP A 129 12.15 -30.01 2.80
CA ASP A 129 12.57 -30.80 3.98
C ASP A 129 13.48 -30.02 4.93
N ALA A 130 13.85 -28.77 4.58
CA ALA A 130 14.65 -27.92 5.44
C ALA A 130 13.81 -27.37 6.61
N LYS A 131 14.43 -27.25 7.79
CA LYS A 131 13.83 -26.59 8.95
C LYS A 131 13.73 -25.08 8.71
N ILE A 132 12.61 -24.47 9.11
CA ILE A 132 12.37 -23.03 8.87
C ILE A 132 13.45 -22.16 9.49
N MET A 133 14.00 -22.54 10.66
CA MET A 133 15.07 -21.81 11.31
C MET A 133 16.33 -21.64 10.43
N THR A 134 16.59 -22.58 9.52
CA THR A 134 17.79 -22.56 8.65
C THR A 134 17.62 -21.71 7.39
N LEU A 135 16.44 -21.17 7.15
CA LEU A 135 16.12 -20.40 5.95
C LEU A 135 16.51 -18.92 6.13
N SER A 136 16.82 -18.26 5.02
CA SER A 136 16.98 -16.81 4.99
C SER A 136 15.66 -16.09 5.28
N GLY A 137 15.71 -14.81 5.64
CA GLY A 137 14.50 -14.01 5.90
C GLY A 137 13.53 -14.01 4.74
N GLY A 138 14.03 -13.88 3.52
CA GLY A 138 13.22 -13.95 2.30
C GLY A 138 12.58 -15.32 2.06
N MET A 139 13.32 -16.41 2.33
CA MET A 139 12.74 -17.76 2.23
C MET A 139 11.66 -17.97 3.30
N LYS A 140 11.86 -17.50 4.53
CA LYS A 140 10.84 -17.53 5.59
C LYS A 140 9.58 -16.78 5.15
N ARG A 141 9.73 -15.62 4.51
CA ARG A 141 8.59 -14.85 3.96
C ARG A 141 7.82 -15.65 2.92
N ARG A 142 8.53 -16.31 1.99
CA ARG A 142 7.90 -17.22 1.00
C ARG A 142 7.17 -18.40 1.65
N VAL A 143 7.69 -18.95 2.75
CA VAL A 143 7.01 -20.00 3.54
C VAL A 143 5.70 -19.47 4.13
N MET A 144 5.67 -18.23 4.65
CA MET A 144 4.45 -17.60 5.14
C MET A 144 3.39 -17.47 4.05
N ILE A 145 3.81 -17.12 2.83
CA ILE A 145 2.91 -17.04 1.68
C ILE A 145 2.41 -18.45 1.30
N ALA A 146 3.29 -19.46 1.25
CA ALA A 146 2.88 -20.84 1.01
C ALA A 146 1.84 -21.31 2.03
N LYS A 147 2.05 -20.98 3.30
CA LYS A 147 1.13 -21.26 4.40
C LYS A 147 -0.23 -20.56 4.18
N ALA A 148 -0.23 -19.29 3.81
CA ALA A 148 -1.44 -18.53 3.55
C ALA A 148 -2.23 -19.04 2.33
N LEU A 149 -1.54 -19.59 1.32
CA LEU A 149 -2.14 -20.14 0.10
C LEU A 149 -2.56 -21.61 0.24
N SER A 150 -2.11 -22.31 1.30
CA SER A 150 -2.24 -23.77 1.44
C SER A 150 -3.67 -24.30 1.37
N HIS A 151 -4.65 -23.50 1.75
CA HIS A 151 -6.08 -23.84 1.76
C HIS A 151 -6.87 -23.31 0.57
N GLU A 152 -6.18 -22.81 -0.48
CA GLU A 152 -6.79 -22.27 -1.71
C GLU A 152 -7.73 -21.08 -1.46
N PRO A 153 -7.23 -19.98 -0.86
CA PRO A 153 -8.07 -18.82 -0.59
C PRO A 153 -8.37 -18.04 -1.87
N ASP A 154 -9.56 -17.42 -1.93
CA ASP A 154 -9.94 -16.49 -3.00
C ASP A 154 -9.39 -15.06 -2.76
N ILE A 155 -9.04 -14.76 -1.51
CA ILE A 155 -8.59 -13.44 -1.04
C ILE A 155 -7.29 -13.61 -0.26
N LEU A 156 -6.26 -12.84 -0.61
CA LEU A 156 -4.96 -12.87 0.06
C LEU A 156 -4.62 -11.47 0.61
N PHE A 157 -4.43 -11.40 1.93
CA PHE A 157 -3.89 -10.23 2.60
C PHE A 157 -2.39 -10.34 2.79
N LEU A 158 -1.67 -9.27 2.42
CA LEU A 158 -0.23 -9.13 2.58
C LEU A 158 0.03 -7.86 3.41
N ASP A 159 0.39 -8.02 4.69
CA ASP A 159 0.68 -6.88 5.55
C ASP A 159 2.16 -6.49 5.44
N GLU A 160 2.43 -5.36 4.80
CA GLU A 160 3.76 -4.83 4.49
C GLU A 160 4.72 -5.88 3.91
N PRO A 161 4.39 -6.51 2.75
CA PRO A 161 5.07 -7.70 2.25
C PRO A 161 6.55 -7.47 1.90
N THR A 162 6.97 -6.26 1.68
CA THR A 162 8.32 -5.86 1.25
C THR A 162 9.11 -5.10 2.31
N ALA A 163 8.54 -4.93 3.52
CA ALA A 163 9.24 -4.25 4.60
C ALA A 163 10.54 -4.99 4.97
N GLY A 164 11.67 -4.27 4.91
CA GLY A 164 12.98 -4.80 5.29
C GLY A 164 13.57 -5.84 4.33
N VAL A 165 13.04 -5.96 3.09
CA VAL A 165 13.61 -6.86 2.07
C VAL A 165 14.43 -6.08 1.03
N ASP A 166 15.43 -6.77 0.46
CA ASP A 166 16.25 -6.22 -0.62
C ASP A 166 15.48 -6.08 -1.95
N VAL A 167 16.09 -5.40 -2.92
CA VAL A 167 15.45 -5.07 -4.20
C VAL A 167 15.13 -6.32 -5.03
N GLU A 168 16.00 -7.33 -5.00
CA GLU A 168 15.81 -8.57 -5.77
C GLU A 168 14.62 -9.37 -5.22
N LEU A 169 14.57 -9.54 -3.90
CA LEU A 169 13.47 -10.24 -3.24
C LEU A 169 12.15 -9.51 -3.42
N ARG A 170 12.16 -8.16 -3.46
CA ARG A 170 10.98 -7.35 -3.75
C ARG A 170 10.43 -7.66 -5.16
N ARG A 171 11.31 -7.71 -6.18
CA ARG A 171 10.91 -8.07 -7.55
C ARG A 171 10.30 -9.46 -7.65
N ASP A 172 10.89 -10.43 -6.99
CA ASP A 172 10.37 -11.81 -6.93
C ASP A 172 8.98 -11.87 -6.30
N MET A 173 8.79 -11.09 -5.23
CA MET A 173 7.50 -10.97 -4.55
C MET A 173 6.44 -10.39 -5.49
N TRP A 174 6.77 -9.34 -6.22
CA TRP A 174 5.84 -8.73 -7.18
C TRP A 174 5.51 -9.66 -8.34
N ALA A 175 6.47 -10.39 -8.86
CA ALA A 175 6.21 -11.42 -9.89
C ALA A 175 5.25 -12.50 -9.38
N LEU A 176 5.39 -12.91 -8.11
CA LEU A 176 4.47 -13.85 -7.47
C LEU A 176 3.05 -13.26 -7.35
N VAL A 177 2.92 -12.03 -6.84
CA VAL A 177 1.64 -11.35 -6.66
C VAL A 177 0.88 -11.26 -7.99
N ARG A 178 1.57 -10.89 -9.09
CA ARG A 178 0.97 -10.86 -10.44
C ARG A 178 0.45 -12.23 -10.88
N ARG A 179 1.25 -13.29 -10.70
CA ARG A 179 0.82 -14.67 -11.04
C ARG A 179 -0.41 -15.12 -10.23
N LEU A 180 -0.48 -14.76 -8.95
CA LEU A 180 -1.65 -15.08 -8.12
C LEU A 180 -2.91 -14.35 -8.60
N ARG A 181 -2.79 -13.08 -8.95
CA ARG A 181 -3.87 -12.30 -9.58
C ARG A 181 -4.35 -12.93 -10.88
N GLU A 182 -3.42 -13.33 -11.76
CA GLU A 182 -3.75 -14.01 -13.04
C GLU A 182 -4.53 -15.31 -12.84
N ARG A 183 -4.37 -15.96 -11.69
CA ARG A 183 -5.16 -17.13 -11.25
C ARG A 183 -6.51 -16.76 -10.61
N GLY A 184 -6.85 -15.47 -10.56
CA GLY A 184 -8.12 -14.97 -10.04
C GLY A 184 -8.15 -14.70 -8.54
N VAL A 185 -7.01 -14.77 -7.84
CA VAL A 185 -6.92 -14.39 -6.42
C VAL A 185 -7.01 -12.87 -6.28
N THR A 186 -7.90 -12.40 -5.41
CA THR A 186 -7.96 -10.99 -5.03
C THR A 186 -6.88 -10.70 -4.00
N ILE A 187 -6.10 -9.65 -4.18
CA ILE A 187 -4.96 -9.37 -3.32
C ILE A 187 -5.13 -8.01 -2.67
N ILE A 188 -5.03 -7.99 -1.36
CA ILE A 188 -5.01 -6.76 -0.58
C ILE A 188 -3.64 -6.64 0.08
N LEU A 189 -2.90 -5.59 -0.24
CA LEU A 189 -1.62 -5.33 0.37
C LEU A 189 -1.62 -4.01 1.14
N THR A 190 -0.90 -3.97 2.25
CA THR A 190 -0.59 -2.70 2.92
C THR A 190 0.82 -2.30 2.60
N THR A 191 1.03 -1.01 2.45
CA THR A 191 2.37 -0.42 2.31
C THR A 191 2.35 1.04 2.76
N HIS A 192 3.51 1.57 3.02
CA HIS A 192 3.74 3.00 3.21
C HIS A 192 4.57 3.60 2.07
N TYR A 193 4.91 2.79 1.06
CA TYR A 193 5.64 3.19 -0.14
C TYR A 193 4.67 3.38 -1.32
N ILE A 194 4.68 4.56 -1.92
CA ILE A 194 3.82 4.88 -3.09
C ILE A 194 4.23 4.05 -4.29
N GLU A 195 5.53 3.90 -4.49
CA GLU A 195 6.11 3.20 -5.64
C GLU A 195 5.62 1.75 -5.73
N GLU A 196 5.41 1.11 -4.58
CA GLU A 196 4.89 -0.26 -4.54
C GLU A 196 3.43 -0.33 -5.00
N ALA A 197 2.61 0.63 -4.56
CA ALA A 197 1.23 0.70 -4.99
C ALA A 197 1.13 1.06 -6.49
N GLU A 198 2.00 1.97 -6.96
CA GLU A 198 2.08 2.36 -8.37
C GLU A 198 2.41 1.17 -9.27
N GLU A 199 3.37 0.34 -8.86
CA GLU A 199 3.83 -0.81 -9.63
C GLU A 199 2.79 -1.95 -9.70
N MET A 200 1.98 -2.11 -8.65
CA MET A 200 1.22 -3.34 -8.46
C MET A 200 -0.29 -3.16 -8.42
N ALA A 201 -0.79 -2.07 -7.83
CA ALA A 201 -2.20 -1.98 -7.49
C ALA A 201 -3.06 -1.44 -8.64
N ASP A 202 -4.24 -2.02 -8.79
CA ASP A 202 -5.29 -1.48 -9.68
C ASP A 202 -5.97 -0.28 -9.04
N ARG A 203 -6.23 -0.38 -7.72
CA ARG A 203 -6.83 0.69 -6.90
C ARG A 203 -6.07 0.85 -5.61
N VAL A 204 -6.11 2.06 -5.10
CA VAL A 204 -5.43 2.47 -3.87
C VAL A 204 -6.43 3.08 -2.91
N GLY A 205 -6.42 2.61 -1.67
CA GLY A 205 -7.08 3.27 -0.54
C GLY A 205 -6.03 3.99 0.31
N VAL A 206 -6.30 5.21 0.68
CA VAL A 206 -5.43 6.00 1.56
C VAL A 206 -6.06 6.12 2.93
N ILE A 207 -5.39 5.60 3.97
CA ILE A 207 -5.86 5.65 5.35
C ILE A 207 -4.95 6.54 6.21
N LEU A 208 -5.55 7.43 7.00
CA LEU A 208 -4.86 8.32 7.91
C LEU A 208 -5.64 8.44 9.23
N LYS A 209 -4.95 8.28 10.36
CA LYS A 209 -5.53 8.43 11.71
C LYS A 209 -6.85 7.67 11.89
N GLY A 210 -6.94 6.47 11.30
CA GLY A 210 -8.10 5.59 11.37
C GLY A 210 -9.25 5.93 10.42
N GLU A 211 -9.07 6.86 9.51
CA GLU A 211 -10.06 7.25 8.49
C GLU A 211 -9.58 6.90 7.09
N LEU A 212 -10.47 6.37 6.25
CA LEU A 212 -10.20 6.16 4.83
C LEU A 212 -10.49 7.48 4.09
N ILE A 213 -9.41 8.17 3.69
CA ILE A 213 -9.49 9.51 3.11
C ILE A 213 -9.85 9.47 1.63
N LEU A 214 -9.36 8.44 0.92
CA LEU A 214 -9.51 8.32 -0.52
C LEU A 214 -9.50 6.86 -0.94
N VAL A 215 -10.32 6.54 -1.94
CA VAL A 215 -10.22 5.29 -2.72
C VAL A 215 -10.25 5.67 -4.20
N GLU A 216 -9.20 5.34 -4.94
CA GLU A 216 -9.08 5.77 -6.33
C GLU A 216 -8.33 4.71 -7.16
N LYS A 217 -8.51 4.71 -8.49
CA LYS A 217 -7.67 3.95 -9.40
C LYS A 217 -6.23 4.47 -9.34
N THR A 218 -5.26 3.55 -9.29
CA THR A 218 -3.84 3.91 -9.19
C THR A 218 -3.41 4.88 -10.28
N ALA A 219 -3.79 4.62 -11.53
CA ALA A 219 -3.46 5.50 -12.66
C ALA A 219 -4.01 6.94 -12.51
N VAL A 220 -5.19 7.11 -11.86
CA VAL A 220 -5.78 8.42 -11.60
C VAL A 220 -5.05 9.11 -10.45
N LEU A 221 -4.75 8.36 -9.40
CA LEU A 221 -3.99 8.86 -8.26
C LEU A 221 -2.60 9.34 -8.71
N MET A 222 -1.87 8.50 -9.48
CA MET A 222 -0.54 8.85 -9.98
C MET A 222 -0.53 10.09 -10.87
N LYS A 223 -1.59 10.31 -11.66
CA LYS A 223 -1.73 11.58 -12.41
C LYS A 223 -1.89 12.78 -11.49
N LYS A 224 -2.66 12.64 -10.41
CA LYS A 224 -2.81 13.71 -9.40
C LYS A 224 -1.51 13.95 -8.62
N LEU A 225 -0.68 12.91 -8.44
CA LEU A 225 0.58 12.88 -7.69
C LEU A 225 1.82 13.09 -8.55
N GLY A 226 1.71 12.95 -9.87
CA GLY A 226 2.80 13.05 -10.83
C GLY A 226 3.45 14.44 -10.90
N LYS A 227 2.99 15.38 -10.07
CA LYS A 227 3.67 16.66 -9.88
C LYS A 227 4.97 16.43 -9.10
N LYS A 228 6.09 16.71 -9.77
CA LYS A 228 7.39 16.87 -9.12
C LYS A 228 7.58 18.33 -8.78
N THR A 229 8.28 18.60 -7.69
CA THR A 229 8.70 19.94 -7.32
C THR A 229 10.20 20.05 -7.59
N LEU A 230 10.57 20.99 -8.47
CA LEU A 230 11.94 21.43 -8.61
C LEU A 230 12.16 22.57 -7.60
N THR A 231 13.10 22.38 -6.69
CA THR A 231 13.51 23.39 -5.72
C THR A 231 14.88 23.94 -6.14
N LEU A 232 14.96 25.25 -6.34
CA LEU A 232 16.18 25.97 -6.65
C LEU A 232 16.59 26.80 -5.43
N ASN A 233 17.76 26.52 -4.86
CA ASN A 233 18.34 27.31 -3.77
C ASN A 233 19.01 28.55 -4.39
N LEU A 234 18.41 29.72 -4.21
CA LEU A 234 18.88 30.95 -4.83
C LEU A 234 20.17 31.45 -4.15
N GLN A 235 21.06 32.10 -4.93
CA GLN A 235 22.24 32.76 -4.40
C GLN A 235 21.88 34.01 -3.60
N GLU A 236 20.94 34.78 -4.13
CA GLU A 236 20.36 35.97 -3.51
C GLU A 236 18.86 35.75 -3.30
N PRO A 237 18.33 36.01 -2.09
CA PRO A 237 16.90 35.88 -1.83
C PRO A 237 16.07 36.81 -2.71
N MET A 238 14.97 36.30 -3.25
CA MET A 238 14.05 37.02 -4.10
C MET A 238 12.77 37.36 -3.30
N THR A 239 12.38 38.62 -3.26
CA THR A 239 11.20 39.08 -2.54
C THR A 239 9.92 39.03 -3.35
N VAL A 240 10.04 39.17 -4.70
CA VAL A 240 8.91 39.19 -5.63
C VAL A 240 9.28 38.41 -6.89
N LEU A 241 8.37 37.59 -7.38
CA LEU A 241 8.56 36.88 -8.65
C LEU A 241 8.49 37.85 -9.83
N PRO A 242 9.47 37.88 -10.74
CA PRO A 242 9.42 38.67 -11.99
C PRO A 242 8.20 38.25 -12.82
N ARG A 243 7.57 39.24 -13.49
CA ARG A 243 6.41 38.99 -14.36
C ARG A 243 6.72 38.06 -15.53
N GLU A 244 7.96 38.04 -15.95
CA GLU A 244 8.50 37.18 -17.01
C GLU A 244 8.49 35.67 -16.65
N LEU A 245 8.27 35.36 -15.38
CA LEU A 245 8.16 33.98 -14.86
C LEU A 245 6.71 33.57 -14.59
N ALA A 246 5.72 34.42 -14.93
CA ALA A 246 4.31 34.16 -14.63
C ALA A 246 3.69 32.97 -15.38
N GLU A 247 4.33 32.44 -16.42
CA GLU A 247 3.88 31.29 -17.18
C GLU A 247 4.14 29.94 -16.44
N TRP A 248 5.03 29.96 -15.43
CA TRP A 248 5.31 28.79 -14.59
C TRP A 248 4.60 28.91 -13.23
N ASP A 249 4.13 27.76 -12.72
CA ASP A 249 3.54 27.68 -11.37
C ASP A 249 4.66 27.70 -10.30
N LEU A 250 5.14 28.91 -10.00
CA LEU A 250 6.27 29.17 -9.12
C LEU A 250 5.83 29.66 -7.75
N SER A 251 6.51 29.23 -6.71
CA SER A 251 6.36 29.74 -5.34
C SER A 251 7.72 30.04 -4.70
N LEU A 252 7.79 31.15 -3.95
CA LEU A 252 8.95 31.48 -3.13
C LEU A 252 8.78 30.88 -1.74
N LYS A 253 9.84 30.23 -1.23
CA LYS A 253 9.93 29.64 0.09
C LYS A 253 11.16 30.16 0.85
N ASN A 254 11.23 29.87 2.15
CA ASN A 254 12.36 30.24 2.99
C ASN A 254 12.77 31.71 2.83
N GLU A 255 11.78 32.62 3.05
CA GLU A 255 11.99 34.08 2.93
C GLU A 255 12.59 34.52 1.58
N GLY A 256 12.24 33.78 0.51
CA GLY A 256 12.71 34.04 -0.85
C GLY A 256 14.05 33.38 -1.20
N GLY A 257 14.65 32.63 -0.28
CA GLY A 257 15.89 31.88 -0.53
C GLY A 257 15.71 30.63 -1.40
N GLU A 258 14.48 30.17 -1.57
CA GLU A 258 14.14 29.01 -2.39
C GLU A 258 13.03 29.35 -3.40
N LEU A 259 13.22 28.88 -4.64
CA LEU A 259 12.22 28.95 -5.69
C LEU A 259 11.74 27.54 -6.01
N GLU A 260 10.45 27.29 -5.82
CA GLU A 260 9.83 26.00 -6.13
C GLU A 260 9.00 26.10 -7.41
N TYR A 261 9.15 25.08 -8.27
CA TYR A 261 8.38 24.88 -9.48
C TYR A 261 7.70 23.52 -9.47
N ALA A 262 6.37 23.50 -9.48
CA ALA A 262 5.58 22.29 -9.59
C ALA A 262 5.35 21.93 -11.06
N PHE A 263 5.78 20.74 -11.49
CA PHE A 263 5.65 20.27 -12.86
C PHE A 263 5.18 18.82 -12.95
N ASP A 264 4.51 18.46 -14.04
CA ASP A 264 4.14 17.07 -14.30
C ASP A 264 5.36 16.30 -14.84
N ALA A 265 5.80 15.29 -14.06
CA ALA A 265 6.95 14.47 -14.43
C ALA A 265 6.71 13.55 -15.65
N HIS A 266 5.45 13.29 -15.99
CA HIS A 266 5.04 12.44 -17.12
C HIS A 266 4.68 13.26 -18.37
N ALA A 267 4.71 14.61 -18.30
CA ALA A 267 4.49 15.46 -19.45
C ALA A 267 5.66 15.34 -20.45
N GLU A 268 5.37 15.25 -21.74
CA GLU A 268 6.41 15.28 -22.80
C GLU A 268 7.33 16.51 -22.69
N LYS A 269 6.79 17.62 -22.18
CA LYS A 269 7.55 18.84 -21.90
C LYS A 269 7.30 19.27 -20.45
N THR A 270 8.26 19.00 -19.59
CA THR A 270 8.19 19.34 -18.15
C THR A 270 8.28 20.86 -17.88
N GLY A 271 8.66 21.68 -18.83
CA GLY A 271 8.91 23.10 -18.64
C GLY A 271 10.22 23.44 -17.91
N VAL A 272 10.87 22.45 -17.28
CA VAL A 272 12.12 22.68 -16.51
C VAL A 272 13.25 23.27 -17.34
N PRO A 273 13.59 22.75 -18.55
CA PRO A 273 14.68 23.34 -19.35
C PRO A 273 14.40 24.78 -19.79
N SER A 274 13.14 25.12 -20.11
CA SER A 274 12.75 26.49 -20.48
C SER A 274 12.79 27.44 -19.29
N LEU A 275 12.34 26.98 -18.11
CA LEU A 275 12.45 27.74 -16.87
C LEU A 275 13.89 28.04 -16.50
N LEU A 276 14.80 27.06 -16.51
CA LEU A 276 16.20 27.23 -16.17
C LEU A 276 16.89 28.22 -17.13
N ARG A 277 16.57 28.15 -18.43
CA ARG A 277 17.08 29.12 -19.43
C ARG A 277 16.56 30.50 -19.11
N ARG A 278 15.26 30.64 -18.82
CA ARG A 278 14.68 31.97 -18.52
C ARG A 278 15.25 32.60 -17.27
N LEU A 279 15.49 31.80 -16.21
CA LEU A 279 16.16 32.27 -14.99
C LEU A 279 17.57 32.76 -15.27
N SER A 280 18.33 32.06 -16.12
CA SER A 280 19.65 32.50 -16.57
C SER A 280 19.61 33.82 -17.33
N ASP A 281 18.64 34.01 -18.25
CA ASP A 281 18.44 35.24 -19.02
C ASP A 281 18.10 36.43 -18.12
N LEU A 282 17.41 36.19 -17.00
CA LEU A 282 17.06 37.20 -16.00
C LEU A 282 18.18 37.43 -14.96
N GLY A 283 19.31 36.73 -15.08
CA GLY A 283 20.42 36.85 -14.13
C GLY A 283 20.17 36.25 -12.77
N VAL A 284 19.14 35.41 -12.65
CA VAL A 284 18.83 34.71 -11.39
C VAL A 284 19.75 33.50 -11.22
N ALA A 285 20.71 33.63 -10.29
CA ALA A 285 21.65 32.56 -9.96
C ALA A 285 21.19 31.70 -8.80
N PHE A 286 21.47 30.42 -8.89
CA PHE A 286 21.16 29.44 -7.82
C PHE A 286 22.41 28.64 -7.45
N LYS A 287 22.48 28.19 -6.19
CA LYS A 287 23.60 27.42 -5.62
C LYS A 287 23.45 25.94 -5.91
N ASP A 288 22.22 25.46 -5.86
CA ASP A 288 21.87 24.05 -5.98
C ASP A 288 20.46 23.92 -6.53
N LEU A 289 20.18 22.77 -7.14
CA LEU A 289 18.86 22.38 -7.59
C LEU A 289 18.56 20.94 -7.15
N ASN A 290 17.35 20.73 -6.67
CA ASN A 290 16.87 19.41 -6.28
C ASN A 290 15.47 19.16 -6.84
N THR A 291 15.18 17.92 -7.20
CA THR A 291 13.83 17.52 -7.59
C THR A 291 13.27 16.55 -6.55
N ARG A 292 12.10 16.90 -5.98
CA ARG A 292 11.38 16.07 -5.04
C ARG A 292 10.08 15.59 -5.66
N GLN A 293 9.80 14.31 -5.55
CA GLN A 293 8.48 13.76 -5.86
C GLN A 293 7.57 14.03 -4.67
N SER A 294 6.29 14.34 -4.94
CA SER A 294 5.30 14.47 -3.86
C SER A 294 5.28 13.21 -3.01
N SER A 295 5.53 13.36 -1.70
CA SER A 295 5.42 12.26 -0.76
C SER A 295 3.96 11.98 -0.43
N LEU A 296 3.66 10.81 0.16
CA LEU A 296 2.34 10.55 0.75
C LEU A 296 1.95 11.64 1.76
N GLU A 297 2.93 12.16 2.51
CA GLU A 297 2.72 13.23 3.48
C GLU A 297 2.31 14.54 2.81
N ASP A 298 2.92 14.90 1.68
CA ASP A 298 2.51 16.09 0.90
C ASP A 298 1.09 15.95 0.35
N ILE A 299 0.69 14.71 -0.02
CA ILE A 299 -0.68 14.39 -0.43
C ILE A 299 -1.63 14.54 0.74
N PHE A 300 -1.29 13.99 1.90
CA PHE A 300 -2.08 14.13 3.11
C PHE A 300 -2.28 15.60 3.46
N VAL A 301 -1.21 16.38 3.45
CA VAL A 301 -1.27 17.81 3.71
C VAL A 301 -2.17 18.50 2.69
N SER A 302 -2.06 18.16 1.40
CA SER A 302 -2.89 18.76 0.34
C SER A 302 -4.36 18.36 0.42
N LEU A 303 -4.67 17.11 0.82
CA LEU A 303 -6.05 16.64 1.02
C LEU A 303 -6.67 17.24 2.27
N VAL A 304 -5.95 17.28 3.39
CA VAL A 304 -6.42 17.87 4.66
C VAL A 304 -6.62 19.37 4.53
N HIS A 305 -5.78 20.10 3.79
CA HIS A 305 -5.96 21.53 3.56
C HIS A 305 -7.09 21.86 2.59
N ARG A 306 -7.47 20.98 1.67
CA ARG A 306 -8.66 21.16 0.82
C ARG A 306 -9.96 21.05 1.61
N ASP A 307 -10.04 20.11 2.56
CA ASP A 307 -11.23 19.95 3.41
C ASP A 307 -11.40 21.10 4.40
N SER A 308 -10.31 21.72 4.86
CA SER A 308 -10.39 22.91 5.74
C SER A 308 -10.82 24.20 5.01
N ASN A 309 -10.61 24.29 3.68
CA ASN A 309 -11.05 25.44 2.88
C ASN A 309 -12.47 25.30 2.30
N SER A 310 -13.02 24.08 2.23
CA SER A 310 -14.39 23.85 1.78
C SER A 310 -15.45 24.02 2.88
N GLY A 311 -15.02 24.14 4.14
CA GLY A 311 -15.90 24.36 5.31
C GLY A 311 -16.14 25.82 5.69
N GLY A 312 -15.63 26.79 4.94
CA GLY A 312 -15.65 28.23 5.27
C GLY A 312 -16.66 29.11 4.54
N GLU A 313 -17.50 28.55 3.66
CA GLU A 313 -18.54 29.30 2.96
C GLU A 313 -19.94 28.71 3.21
N ALA A 314 -20.41 28.73 4.43
CA ALA A 314 -21.84 28.65 4.78
C ALA A 314 -22.02 29.09 6.23
N ALA A 315 -22.07 30.36 6.48
CA ALA A 315 -22.69 30.96 7.66
C ALA A 315 -23.28 32.33 7.26
#